data_076786e3e812233b10b10b2f1b754667
#
_entry.id   076786e3e812233b10b10b2f1b754667
#
_cell.length_a   1.000
_cell.length_b   1.000
_cell.length_c   1.000
_cell.angle_alpha   90.00
_cell.angle_beta   90.00
_cell.angle_gamma   90.00
#
_symmetry.space_group_name_H-M   'P 1'
#
loop_
_entity.id
_entity.type
_entity.pdbx_description
1 polymer ?
#
loop_
_entity_poly.entity_id
_entity_poly.type
_entity_poly.pdbx_seq_one_letter_code
_entity_poly.pdbx_strand_id
1 'polypeptide(L)'
;ILEFRPALAAWEIKWPGAAVVEKGGDAITSGFAERLAEFDAMNLDHYRRSLAALGALRRDFARFEDFADGFITLCSPTMPPLYPETGDSVFGDVSSCLGAPAWSLPLLEDRGLPMGVQLMGNPHRDYELGCIGRWMMGQMREG
;
A
#
# COMPACT_ATOMS: atom_id res chain seq x y z
N ILE A 1 -0.17 9.24 7.51
CA ILE A 1 0.53 8.17 6.75
C ILE A 1 1.58 8.78 5.85
N LEU A 2 1.24 9.76 5.02
CA LEU A 2 2.18 10.39 4.06
C LEU A 2 3.43 10.99 4.73
N GLU A 3 3.33 11.43 5.99
CA GLU A 3 4.46 12.03 6.72
C GLU A 3 5.47 11.00 7.24
N PHE A 4 5.03 9.83 7.68
CA PHE A 4 5.91 8.87 8.35
C PHE A 4 6.22 7.60 7.54
N ARG A 5 5.37 7.23 6.56
CA ARG A 5 5.61 6.05 5.72
C ARG A 5 6.96 6.08 5.00
N PRO A 6 7.40 7.20 4.40
CA PRO A 6 8.70 7.25 3.74
C PRO A 6 9.87 6.88 4.66
N ALA A 7 9.83 7.36 5.92
CA ALA A 7 10.87 7.04 6.90
C ALA A 7 10.88 5.56 7.30
N LEU A 8 9.70 4.94 7.42
CA LEU A 8 9.57 3.50 7.70
C LEU A 8 10.14 2.68 6.53
N ALA A 9 9.67 2.94 5.31
CA ALA A 9 10.10 2.24 4.13
C ALA A 9 11.62 2.38 3.90
N ALA A 10 12.15 3.60 4.03
CA ALA A 10 13.56 3.89 3.87
C ALA A 10 14.43 3.10 4.86
N TRP A 11 14.04 3.09 6.12
CA TRP A 11 14.78 2.37 7.15
C TRP A 11 14.73 0.85 6.96
N GLU A 12 13.57 0.31 6.67
CA GLU A 12 13.34 -1.13 6.53
C GLU A 12 14.00 -1.71 5.27
N ILE A 13 14.05 -0.95 4.16
CA ILE A 13 14.64 -1.40 2.91
C ILE A 13 16.16 -1.17 2.83
N LYS A 14 16.73 -0.35 3.69
CA LYS A 14 18.12 0.08 3.63
C LYS A 14 19.10 -1.09 3.48
N TRP A 15 19.09 -2.06 4.36
CA TRP A 15 20.00 -3.19 4.34
C TRP A 15 19.66 -4.27 3.31
N PRO A 16 18.40 -4.76 3.21
CA PRO A 16 18.05 -5.69 2.15
C PRO A 16 18.26 -5.09 0.76
N GLY A 17 17.94 -3.80 0.58
CA GLY A 17 18.14 -3.09 -0.68
C GLY A 17 19.61 -2.97 -1.06
N ALA A 18 20.49 -2.66 -0.13
CA ALA A 18 21.94 -2.63 -0.37
C ALA A 18 22.46 -4.01 -0.85
N ALA A 19 22.03 -5.10 -0.21
CA ALA A 19 22.39 -6.45 -0.63
C ALA A 19 21.86 -6.81 -2.04
N VAL A 20 20.67 -6.30 -2.41
CA VAL A 20 20.12 -6.48 -3.76
C VAL A 20 20.96 -5.72 -4.80
N VAL A 21 21.33 -4.47 -4.51
CA VAL A 21 22.19 -3.67 -5.42
C VAL A 21 23.56 -4.34 -5.60
N GLU A 22 24.19 -4.78 -4.50
CA GLU A 22 25.49 -5.45 -4.54
C GLU A 22 25.46 -6.71 -5.42
N LYS A 23 24.42 -7.53 -5.30
CA LYS A 23 24.28 -8.79 -6.06
C LYS A 23 23.79 -8.59 -7.49
N GLY A 24 22.95 -7.58 -7.71
CA GLY A 24 22.27 -7.35 -8.98
C GLY A 24 23.15 -6.66 -10.03
N GLY A 25 24.16 -5.90 -9.60
CA GLY A 25 25.07 -5.20 -10.52
C GLY A 25 24.30 -4.39 -11.59
N ASP A 26 24.66 -4.60 -12.84
CA ASP A 26 24.08 -3.90 -14.00
C ASP A 26 22.58 -4.22 -14.26
N ALA A 27 22.02 -5.25 -13.61
CA ALA A 27 20.60 -5.55 -13.71
C ALA A 27 19.71 -4.63 -12.85
N ILE A 28 20.32 -3.83 -11.96
CA ILE A 28 19.62 -2.89 -11.11
C ILE A 28 19.47 -1.54 -11.81
N THR A 29 18.25 -1.00 -11.84
CA THR A 29 18.02 0.32 -12.41
C THR A 29 18.70 1.41 -11.57
N SER A 30 19.24 2.44 -12.23
CA SER A 30 19.87 3.59 -11.55
C SER A 30 18.91 4.26 -10.56
N GLY A 31 17.62 4.39 -10.92
CA GLY A 31 16.61 4.98 -10.04
C GLY A 31 16.39 4.23 -8.72
N PHE A 32 16.57 2.89 -8.69
CA PHE A 32 16.50 2.15 -7.44
C PHE A 32 17.75 2.40 -6.58
N ALA A 33 18.94 2.40 -7.19
CA ALA A 33 20.18 2.68 -6.49
C ALA A 33 20.24 4.11 -5.92
N GLU A 34 19.78 5.11 -6.69
CA GLU A 34 19.66 6.50 -6.26
C GLU A 34 18.72 6.64 -5.06
N ARG A 35 17.53 6.04 -5.13
CA ARG A 35 16.56 6.04 -4.01
C ARG A 35 17.13 5.37 -2.76
N LEU A 36 17.91 4.31 -2.91
CA LEU A 36 18.55 3.65 -1.78
C LEU A 36 19.60 4.55 -1.12
N ALA A 37 20.36 5.33 -1.91
CA ALA A 37 21.31 6.31 -1.39
C ALA A 37 20.63 7.45 -0.61
N GLU A 38 19.44 7.90 -1.06
CA GLU A 38 18.64 8.88 -0.30
C GLU A 38 18.22 8.33 1.07
N PHE A 39 17.99 7.02 1.18
CA PHE A 39 17.61 6.38 2.44
C PHE A 39 18.74 6.34 3.46
N ASP A 40 19.99 6.48 3.05
CA ASP A 40 21.12 6.58 3.97
C ASP A 40 21.08 7.83 4.84
N ALA A 41 20.46 8.91 4.36
CA ALA A 41 20.25 10.13 5.13
C ALA A 41 19.21 10.00 6.26
N MET A 42 18.41 8.92 6.27
CA MET A 42 17.37 8.70 7.25
C MET A 42 17.96 8.28 8.61
N ASN A 43 17.64 9.02 9.66
CA ASN A 43 18.15 8.73 11.00
C ASN A 43 17.21 7.85 11.83
N LEU A 44 17.78 7.14 12.80
CA LEU A 44 17.06 6.21 13.67
C LEU A 44 15.95 6.88 14.49
N ASP A 45 16.13 8.12 14.92
CA ASP A 45 15.12 8.81 15.75
C ASP A 45 13.89 9.18 14.92
N HIS A 46 14.07 9.52 13.65
CA HIS A 46 12.94 9.71 12.74
C HIS A 46 12.16 8.40 12.56
N TYR A 47 12.85 7.29 12.31
CA TYR A 47 12.23 5.97 12.21
C TYR A 47 11.44 5.59 13.49
N ARG A 48 12.02 5.79 14.67
CA ARG A 48 11.34 5.52 15.95
C ARG A 48 10.08 6.35 16.14
N ARG A 49 10.12 7.65 15.82
CA ARG A 49 8.93 8.51 15.87
C ARG A 49 7.86 8.02 14.89
N SER A 50 8.26 7.63 13.69
CA SER A 50 7.34 7.08 12.69
C SER A 50 6.70 5.77 13.13
N LEU A 51 7.44 4.88 13.80
CA LEU A 51 6.88 3.66 14.41
C LEU A 51 5.86 3.97 15.51
N ALA A 52 6.14 4.97 16.35
CA ALA A 52 5.19 5.38 17.39
C ALA A 52 3.90 5.95 16.80
N ALA A 53 4.01 6.79 15.76
CA ALA A 53 2.87 7.33 15.03
C ALA A 53 2.04 6.23 14.34
N LEU A 54 2.71 5.27 13.70
CA LEU A 54 2.06 4.10 13.10
C LEU A 54 1.32 3.27 14.14
N GLY A 55 1.94 3.02 15.30
CA GLY A 55 1.30 2.31 16.40
C GLY A 55 0.05 3.01 16.92
N ALA A 56 0.06 4.34 17.03
CA ALA A 56 -1.12 5.12 17.40
C ALA A 56 -2.24 4.98 16.34
N LEU A 57 -1.88 5.15 15.08
CA LEU A 57 -2.83 5.03 13.97
C LEU A 57 -3.50 3.65 13.92
N ARG A 58 -2.75 2.57 14.12
CA ARG A 58 -3.29 1.20 14.15
C ARG A 58 -4.27 0.99 15.32
N ARG A 59 -3.98 1.55 16.48
CA ARG A 59 -4.91 1.52 17.62
C ARG A 59 -6.20 2.29 17.35
N ASP A 60 -6.10 3.44 16.70
CA ASP A 60 -7.28 4.23 16.34
C ASP A 60 -8.09 3.52 15.25
N PHE A 61 -7.42 2.92 14.26
CA PHE A 61 -8.07 2.15 13.21
C PHE A 61 -8.81 0.91 13.75
N ALA A 62 -8.26 0.23 14.75
CA ALA A 62 -8.91 -0.95 15.34
C ALA A 62 -10.31 -0.67 15.90
N ARG A 63 -10.63 0.58 16.24
CA ARG A 63 -11.97 0.97 16.70
C ARG A 63 -13.04 0.88 15.62
N PHE A 64 -12.64 0.90 14.36
CA PHE A 64 -13.60 0.79 13.26
C PHE A 64 -14.15 -0.62 13.08
N GLU A 65 -13.54 -1.63 13.68
CA GLU A 65 -14.06 -3.01 13.67
C GLU A 65 -15.48 -3.11 14.27
N ASP A 66 -15.81 -2.21 15.21
CA ASP A 66 -17.14 -2.14 15.80
C ASP A 66 -18.21 -1.50 14.89
N PHE A 67 -17.79 -0.84 13.80
CA PHE A 67 -18.68 -0.03 12.96
C PHE A 67 -18.75 -0.52 11.50
N ALA A 68 -17.71 -1.22 11.02
CA ALA A 68 -17.64 -1.63 9.62
C ALA A 68 -16.87 -2.93 9.45
N ASP A 69 -17.38 -3.81 8.60
CA ASP A 69 -16.71 -5.06 8.21
C ASP A 69 -15.57 -4.82 7.22
N GLY A 70 -15.55 -3.66 6.56
CA GLY A 70 -14.53 -3.25 5.62
C GLY A 70 -14.75 -1.84 5.06
N PHE A 71 -13.80 -1.40 4.25
CA PHE A 71 -13.76 -0.05 3.68
C PHE A 71 -13.55 -0.13 2.18
N ILE A 72 -14.17 0.78 1.45
CA ILE A 72 -14.05 0.90 0.01
C ILE A 72 -13.32 2.19 -0.34
N THR A 73 -12.26 2.07 -1.14
CA THR A 73 -11.50 3.20 -1.69
C THR A 73 -11.14 2.92 -3.16
N LEU A 74 -10.42 3.82 -3.80
CA LEU A 74 -9.76 3.51 -5.07
C LEU A 74 -8.47 2.72 -4.83
N CYS A 75 -8.02 1.92 -5.80
CA CYS A 75 -6.69 1.30 -5.77
C CYS A 75 -5.60 2.30 -6.18
N SER A 76 -5.94 3.21 -7.09
CA SER A 76 -5.07 4.26 -7.61
C SER A 76 -5.90 5.52 -7.84
N PRO A 77 -5.35 6.72 -7.71
CA PRO A 77 -6.07 7.97 -7.98
C PRO A 77 -6.45 8.15 -9.45
N THR A 78 -5.76 7.47 -10.36
CA THR A 78 -5.97 7.57 -11.80
C THR A 78 -5.95 6.20 -12.47
N MET A 79 -6.37 6.16 -13.74
CA MET A 79 -6.12 5.03 -14.63
C MET A 79 -4.61 4.73 -14.74
N PRO A 80 -4.21 3.54 -15.23
CA PRO A 80 -2.81 3.21 -15.45
C PRO A 80 -2.09 4.28 -16.27
N PRO A 81 -0.92 4.77 -15.82
CA PRO A 81 -0.13 5.76 -16.55
C PRO A 81 0.52 5.13 -17.78
N LEU A 82 0.99 5.96 -18.69
CA LEU A 82 1.81 5.51 -19.80
C LEU A 82 3.19 5.06 -19.32
N TYR A 83 3.70 3.97 -19.91
CA TYR A 83 5.08 3.56 -19.68
C TYR A 83 6.06 4.71 -19.99
N PRO A 84 7.10 4.96 -19.19
CA PRO A 84 7.63 4.15 -18.07
C PRO A 84 7.11 4.53 -16.67
N GLU A 85 6.09 5.35 -16.56
CA GLU A 85 5.53 5.74 -15.25
C GLU A 85 4.87 4.54 -14.54
N THR A 86 4.93 4.53 -13.20
CA THR A 86 4.42 3.41 -12.40
C THR A 86 3.13 3.72 -11.64
N GLY A 87 2.62 4.95 -11.76
CA GLY A 87 1.43 5.38 -11.03
C GLY A 87 1.72 5.74 -9.55
N ASP A 88 0.64 6.03 -8.82
CA ASP A 88 0.68 6.49 -7.44
C ASP A 88 0.11 5.42 -6.50
N SER A 89 0.87 5.06 -5.45
CA SER A 89 0.53 4.03 -4.47
C SER A 89 -0.25 4.55 -3.26
N VAL A 90 -0.67 5.82 -3.26
CA VAL A 90 -1.23 6.50 -2.09
C VAL A 90 -2.33 5.71 -1.36
N PHE A 91 -3.22 5.04 -2.08
CA PHE A 91 -4.28 4.22 -1.48
C PHE A 91 -3.76 2.88 -0.95
N GLY A 92 -2.81 2.23 -1.65
CA GLY A 92 -2.17 1.00 -1.21
C GLY A 92 -1.29 1.19 0.04
N ASP A 93 -0.72 2.37 0.19
CA ASP A 93 0.09 2.75 1.36
C ASP A 93 -0.74 2.74 2.65
N VAL A 94 -2.02 3.05 2.58
CA VAL A 94 -2.92 3.04 3.75
C VAL A 94 -3.08 1.62 4.29
N SER A 95 -3.49 0.67 3.46
CA SER A 95 -3.68 -0.72 3.88
C SER A 95 -2.38 -1.35 4.38
N SER A 96 -1.26 -1.09 3.69
CA SER A 96 0.07 -1.56 4.10
C SER A 96 0.50 -1.02 5.46
N CYS A 97 0.33 0.27 5.71
CA CYS A 97 0.65 0.88 7.00
C CYS A 97 -0.24 0.35 8.13
N LEU A 98 -1.53 0.16 7.87
CA LEU A 98 -2.47 -0.35 8.87
C LEU A 98 -2.27 -1.85 9.15
N GLY A 99 -1.59 -2.59 8.27
CA GLY A 99 -1.52 -4.05 8.33
C GLY A 99 -2.87 -4.68 8.05
N ALA A 100 -3.69 -4.00 7.24
CA ALA A 100 -5.02 -4.42 6.88
C ALA A 100 -5.01 -5.22 5.57
N PRO A 101 -5.75 -6.33 5.47
CA PRO A 101 -5.90 -7.04 4.21
C PRO A 101 -6.62 -6.16 3.18
N ALA A 102 -6.20 -6.22 1.92
CA ALA A 102 -6.81 -5.44 0.86
C ALA A 102 -6.90 -6.23 -0.45
N TRP A 103 -8.01 -6.07 -1.15
CA TRP A 103 -8.28 -6.65 -2.45
C TRP A 103 -8.50 -5.55 -3.47
N SER A 104 -7.97 -5.73 -4.68
CA SER A 104 -8.32 -4.92 -5.84
C SER A 104 -9.40 -5.62 -6.63
N LEU A 105 -10.57 -4.99 -6.72
CA LEU A 105 -11.71 -5.49 -7.48
C LEU A 105 -11.85 -4.68 -8.78
N PRO A 106 -11.91 -5.31 -9.97
CA PRO A 106 -11.99 -4.60 -11.26
C PRO A 106 -13.41 -4.10 -11.53
N LEU A 107 -13.85 -3.10 -10.77
CA LEU A 107 -15.24 -2.61 -10.79
C LEU A 107 -15.40 -1.26 -11.49
N LEU A 108 -14.32 -0.61 -11.87
CA LEU A 108 -14.34 0.70 -12.51
C LEU A 108 -13.58 0.69 -13.83
N GLU A 109 -13.86 1.68 -14.64
CA GLU A 109 -13.18 1.93 -15.90
C GLU A 109 -13.01 3.45 -16.09
N ASP A 110 -11.88 3.88 -16.61
CA ASP A 110 -11.68 5.24 -17.10
C ASP A 110 -11.01 5.17 -18.48
N ARG A 111 -11.66 5.80 -19.48
CA ARG A 111 -11.20 5.89 -20.88
C ARG A 111 -10.86 4.52 -21.49
N GLY A 112 -11.65 3.49 -21.20
CA GLY A 112 -11.46 2.14 -21.71
C GLY A 112 -10.38 1.34 -20.98
N LEU A 113 -9.79 1.87 -19.91
CA LEU A 113 -8.80 1.17 -19.09
C LEU A 113 -9.41 0.77 -17.74
N PRO A 114 -9.13 -0.45 -17.24
CA PRO A 114 -9.68 -0.90 -15.98
C PRO A 114 -9.08 -0.13 -14.80
N MET A 115 -9.94 0.25 -13.86
CA MET A 115 -9.55 0.80 -12.56
C MET A 115 -10.05 -0.09 -11.43
N GLY A 116 -9.19 -0.33 -10.43
CA GLY A 116 -9.53 -1.11 -9.27
C GLY A 116 -10.27 -0.30 -8.20
N VAL A 117 -11.31 -0.91 -7.63
CA VAL A 117 -11.84 -0.54 -6.31
C VAL A 117 -11.04 -1.33 -5.28
N GLN A 118 -10.46 -0.65 -4.29
CA GLN A 118 -9.84 -1.29 -3.16
C GLN A 118 -10.90 -1.60 -2.10
N LEU A 119 -11.06 -2.87 -1.79
CA LEU A 119 -11.78 -3.34 -0.62
C LEU A 119 -10.74 -3.66 0.46
N MET A 120 -10.74 -2.90 1.55
CA MET A 120 -9.82 -3.05 2.68
C MET A 120 -10.59 -3.56 3.91
N GLY A 121 -10.07 -4.57 4.58
CA GLY A 121 -10.67 -5.17 5.77
C GLY A 121 -10.05 -4.72 7.06
N ASN A 122 -10.56 -5.24 8.16
CA ASN A 122 -9.94 -5.13 9.47
C ASN A 122 -8.73 -6.08 9.59
N PRO A 123 -7.69 -5.76 10.36
CA PRO A 123 -6.52 -6.61 10.52
C PRO A 123 -6.89 -8.04 10.93
N HIS A 124 -6.24 -9.03 10.31
CA HIS A 124 -6.46 -10.47 10.54
C HIS A 124 -7.83 -11.00 10.14
N ARG A 125 -8.64 -10.24 9.37
CA ARG A 125 -9.97 -10.62 8.87
C ARG A 125 -9.95 -10.93 7.37
N ASP A 126 -8.92 -11.61 6.90
CA ASP A 126 -8.72 -11.92 5.46
C ASP A 126 -9.86 -12.78 4.88
N TYR A 127 -10.34 -13.75 5.65
CA TYR A 127 -11.42 -14.63 5.22
C TYR A 127 -12.75 -13.87 5.05
N GLU A 128 -13.12 -13.06 6.03
CA GLU A 128 -14.32 -12.24 6.00
C GLU A 128 -14.26 -11.25 4.83
N LEU A 129 -13.11 -10.61 4.63
CA LEU A 129 -12.88 -9.71 3.49
C LEU A 129 -13.06 -10.46 2.15
N GLY A 130 -12.56 -11.69 2.07
CA GLY A 130 -12.75 -12.54 0.90
C GLY A 130 -14.22 -12.88 0.62
N CYS A 131 -15.04 -13.05 1.67
CA CYS A 131 -16.49 -13.25 1.53
C CYS A 131 -17.18 -11.99 1.01
N ILE A 132 -16.84 -10.81 1.54
CA ILE A 132 -17.38 -9.52 1.09
C ILE A 132 -17.00 -9.29 -0.38
N GLY A 133 -15.74 -9.49 -0.75
CA GLY A 133 -15.27 -9.30 -2.13
C GLY A 133 -16.00 -10.21 -3.12
N ARG A 134 -16.22 -11.46 -2.78
CA ARG A 134 -17.00 -12.39 -3.61
C ARG A 134 -18.46 -11.95 -3.76
N TRP A 135 -19.07 -11.51 -2.68
CA TRP A 135 -20.43 -10.99 -2.72
C TRP A 135 -20.51 -9.75 -3.64
N MET A 136 -19.61 -8.78 -3.49
CA MET A 136 -19.56 -7.59 -4.35
C MET A 136 -19.43 -7.95 -5.83
N MET A 137 -18.52 -8.88 -6.17
CA MET A 137 -18.33 -9.33 -7.55
C MET A 137 -19.54 -10.10 -8.11
N GLY A 138 -20.32 -10.76 -7.25
CA GLY A 138 -21.57 -11.42 -7.63
C GLY A 138 -22.63 -10.41 -8.04
N GLN A 139 -22.85 -9.37 -7.24
CA GLN A 139 -23.84 -8.33 -7.52
C GLN A 139 -23.59 -7.59 -8.84
N MET A 140 -22.33 -7.36 -9.20
CA MET A 140 -21.95 -6.68 -10.45
C MET A 140 -22.17 -7.53 -11.72
N ARG A 141 -22.34 -8.86 -11.60
CA ARG A 141 -22.59 -9.76 -12.74
C ARG A 141 -24.08 -9.90 -13.05
N GLU A 142 -24.94 -9.54 -12.12
CA GLU A 142 -26.40 -9.69 -12.22
C GLU A 142 -27.10 -8.39 -12.68
N GLY A 143 -26.38 -7.27 -12.73
CA GLY A 143 -26.84 -5.96 -13.24
C GLY A 143 -26.32 -5.63 -14.62
#